data_ba19815af77003152d2740d6da6bd97d
#
_entry.id   ba19815af77003152d2740d6da6bd97d
#
_cell.length_a   1.000
_cell.length_b   1.000
_cell.length_c   1.000
_cell.angle_alpha   90.00
_cell.angle_beta   90.00
_cell.angle_gamma   90.00
#
_symmetry.space_group_name_H-M   'P 1'
#
loop_
_entity.id
_entity.type
_entity.pdbx_description
1 polymer ?
#
loop_
_entity_poly.entity_id
_entity_poly.type
_entity_poly.pdbx_seq_one_letter_code
_entity_poly.pdbx_strand_id
1 'polypeptide(L)'
;MSSDSNNSEFRYMGHAMSYLPQEGCTGKLIVIEGTDGCGRSTQSIMLKEWLEVQGYAVIDTGWTRSKLVGKAITDAKEGHSLHRLTYCLMYATDLADRMEYQIIPALKSGFIVLADRYIYTLLARGVARDAEKRWLRDLFSFAVQPDLVFYLQLGTEDLVPRVLEAGKMNYWESGLDMNWGDDLFDSFVAYQGELIGQFDAMAEEYGFHCVDARQDPRAIQRQLRREVTAYLDSCNYSAPHAAPSEK
;
A
#
# COMPACT_ATOMS: atom_id res chain seq x y z
N MET A 1 2.47 -35.83 20.73
CA MET A 1 3.25 -34.59 20.72
C MET A 1 3.42 -34.19 19.25
N SER A 2 2.42 -33.53 18.66
CA SER A 2 2.49 -32.96 17.34
C SER A 2 2.91 -31.51 17.51
N SER A 3 4.14 -31.20 17.17
CA SER A 3 4.65 -29.85 17.05
C SER A 3 3.99 -29.22 15.81
N ASP A 4 2.90 -28.49 16.00
CA ASP A 4 2.47 -27.49 15.02
C ASP A 4 3.54 -26.40 15.00
N SER A 5 4.59 -26.65 14.23
CA SER A 5 5.48 -25.59 13.76
C SER A 5 4.64 -24.70 12.88
N ASN A 6 4.17 -23.59 13.44
CA ASN A 6 3.63 -22.47 12.68
C ASN A 6 4.77 -22.00 11.75
N ASN A 7 4.85 -22.60 10.57
CA ASN A 7 5.91 -22.37 9.61
C ASN A 7 5.63 -21.00 8.99
N SER A 8 6.16 -19.95 9.65
CA SER A 8 6.02 -18.56 9.24
C SER A 8 6.94 -18.30 8.06
N GLU A 9 6.43 -18.56 6.86
CA GLU A 9 7.15 -18.35 5.61
C GLU A 9 6.88 -16.96 5.04
N PHE A 10 7.93 -16.39 4.44
CA PHE A 10 7.76 -15.23 3.58
C PHE A 10 7.15 -15.66 2.25
N ARG A 11 6.02 -15.09 1.90
CA ARG A 11 5.42 -15.21 0.57
C ARG A 11 5.76 -13.95 -0.22
N TYR A 12 6.24 -14.12 -1.44
CA TYR A 12 6.57 -13.03 -2.34
C TYR A 12 5.57 -12.96 -3.50
N MET A 13 5.44 -11.79 -4.11
CA MET A 13 4.53 -11.60 -5.24
C MET A 13 4.91 -12.41 -6.49
N GLY A 14 6.17 -12.83 -6.57
CA GLY A 14 6.71 -13.66 -7.64
C GLY A 14 8.03 -14.30 -7.20
N HIS A 15 9.08 -14.10 -7.97
CA HIS A 15 10.40 -14.65 -7.67
C HIS A 15 11.16 -13.76 -6.70
N ALA A 16 11.36 -14.24 -5.48
CA ALA A 16 12.28 -13.61 -4.55
C ALA A 16 13.75 -13.86 -4.98
N MET A 17 14.62 -12.89 -4.72
CA MET A 17 16.05 -13.09 -4.83
C MET A 17 16.48 -14.15 -3.82
N SER A 18 17.47 -15.00 -4.19
CA SER A 18 17.90 -16.15 -3.36
C SER A 18 18.44 -15.78 -1.98
N TYR A 19 18.89 -14.55 -1.79
CA TYR A 19 19.38 -14.04 -0.49
C TYR A 19 18.27 -13.48 0.39
N LEU A 20 17.05 -13.25 -0.14
CA LEU A 20 15.93 -12.83 0.68
C LEU A 20 15.41 -13.98 1.54
N PRO A 21 14.98 -13.70 2.80
CA PRO A 21 14.58 -14.75 3.70
C PRO A 21 13.32 -15.47 3.20
N GLN A 22 13.31 -16.79 3.33
CA GLN A 22 12.13 -17.63 3.04
C GLN A 22 11.34 -17.94 4.32
N GLU A 23 11.98 -17.90 5.49
CA GLU A 23 11.42 -18.29 6.77
C GLU A 23 11.53 -17.16 7.81
N GLY A 24 10.79 -17.30 8.90
CA GLY A 24 10.83 -16.38 10.04
C GLY A 24 9.94 -15.14 9.88
N CYS A 25 8.92 -15.19 9.03
CA CYS A 25 7.89 -14.14 8.92
C CYS A 25 6.88 -14.29 10.06
N THR A 26 7.14 -13.67 11.20
CA THR A 26 6.27 -13.72 12.37
C THR A 26 5.34 -12.52 12.47
N GLY A 27 5.64 -11.43 11.78
CA GLY A 27 4.80 -10.22 11.70
C GLY A 27 3.70 -10.32 10.66
N LYS A 28 2.99 -9.21 10.44
CA LYS A 28 1.91 -9.08 9.48
C LYS A 28 2.06 -7.83 8.63
N LEU A 29 1.82 -7.95 7.32
CA LEU A 29 1.82 -6.83 6.37
C LEU A 29 0.38 -6.47 5.99
N ILE A 30 -0.06 -5.30 6.45
CA ILE A 30 -1.39 -4.74 6.15
C ILE A 30 -1.21 -3.53 5.25
N VAL A 31 -1.95 -3.50 4.16
CA VAL A 31 -1.85 -2.45 3.13
C VAL A 31 -3.18 -1.71 3.02
N ILE A 32 -3.13 -0.39 2.89
CA ILE A 32 -4.26 0.45 2.53
C ILE A 32 -3.98 1.08 1.17
N GLU A 33 -4.81 0.76 0.18
CA GLU A 33 -4.72 1.21 -1.20
C GLU A 33 -5.91 2.09 -1.59
N GLY A 34 -5.78 2.76 -2.71
CA GLY A 34 -6.81 3.62 -3.31
C GLY A 34 -6.22 4.85 -3.99
N THR A 35 -7.07 5.64 -4.62
CA THR A 35 -6.71 6.86 -5.36
C THR A 35 -6.26 7.99 -4.43
N ASP A 36 -5.68 9.04 -5.01
CA ASP A 36 -5.32 10.24 -4.25
C ASP A 36 -6.58 10.98 -3.79
N GLY A 37 -6.65 11.33 -2.51
CA GLY A 37 -7.84 12.00 -1.93
C GLY A 37 -8.93 11.07 -1.38
N CYS A 38 -8.83 9.75 -1.52
CA CYS A 38 -9.84 8.82 -0.97
C CYS A 38 -9.80 8.66 0.56
N GLY A 39 -8.78 9.21 1.25
CA GLY A 39 -8.70 9.21 2.72
C GLY A 39 -7.73 8.18 3.32
N ARG A 40 -6.91 7.50 2.51
CA ARG A 40 -5.95 6.47 2.98
C ARG A 40 -5.11 6.90 4.17
N SER A 41 -4.43 8.05 4.08
CA SER A 41 -3.49 8.48 5.14
C SER A 41 -4.21 8.72 6.46
N THR A 42 -5.44 9.24 6.42
CA THR A 42 -6.28 9.39 7.63
C THR A 42 -6.57 8.03 8.25
N GLN A 43 -6.98 7.04 7.42
CA GLN A 43 -7.28 5.70 7.90
C GLN A 43 -6.04 4.97 8.39
N SER A 44 -4.89 5.14 7.72
CA SER A 44 -3.61 4.57 8.17
C SER A 44 -3.19 5.08 9.54
N ILE A 45 -3.26 6.39 9.77
CA ILE A 45 -2.93 6.99 11.08
C ILE A 45 -3.86 6.45 12.16
N MET A 46 -5.17 6.49 11.94
CA MET A 46 -6.16 6.02 12.92
C MET A 46 -6.05 4.51 13.21
N LEU A 47 -5.70 3.71 12.20
CA LEU A 47 -5.52 2.27 12.37
C LEU A 47 -4.23 1.97 13.14
N LYS A 48 -3.14 2.67 12.83
CA LYS A 48 -1.87 2.56 13.56
C LYS A 48 -2.05 2.86 15.03
N GLU A 49 -2.61 4.03 15.37
CA GLU A 49 -2.86 4.43 16.75
C GLU A 49 -3.70 3.41 17.52
N TRP A 50 -4.74 2.88 16.86
CA TRP A 50 -5.58 1.86 17.47
C TRP A 50 -4.82 0.55 17.71
N LEU A 51 -4.03 0.07 16.76
CA LEU A 51 -3.22 -1.15 16.92
C LEU A 51 -2.21 -1.01 18.06
N GLU A 52 -1.55 0.16 18.16
CA GLU A 52 -0.61 0.45 19.23
C GLU A 52 -1.31 0.44 20.62
N VAL A 53 -2.52 1.00 20.71
CA VAL A 53 -3.36 0.94 21.93
C VAL A 53 -3.75 -0.50 22.28
N GLN A 54 -3.94 -1.39 21.28
CA GLN A 54 -4.18 -2.81 21.51
C GLN A 54 -2.91 -3.58 21.92
N GLY A 55 -1.75 -2.92 22.01
CA GLY A 55 -0.48 -3.51 22.43
C GLY A 55 0.35 -4.13 21.29
N TYR A 56 -0.03 -3.93 20.04
CA TYR A 56 0.77 -4.38 18.90
C TYR A 56 1.94 -3.44 18.63
N ALA A 57 3.09 -3.99 18.29
CA ALA A 57 4.20 -3.22 17.75
C ALA A 57 3.93 -2.92 16.26
N VAL A 58 3.85 -1.64 15.89
CA VAL A 58 3.49 -1.22 14.53
C VAL A 58 4.58 -0.36 13.91
N ILE A 59 4.93 -0.66 12.67
CA ILE A 59 5.75 0.22 11.82
C ILE A 59 4.90 0.67 10.64
N ASP A 60 4.83 1.99 10.42
CA ASP A 60 4.23 2.53 9.22
C ASP A 60 5.27 2.73 8.10
N THR A 61 4.86 2.43 6.89
CA THR A 61 5.66 2.63 5.69
C THR A 61 4.79 3.21 4.57
N GLY A 62 5.42 3.65 3.51
CA GLY A 62 4.76 4.25 2.34
C GLY A 62 5.79 4.71 1.33
N TRP A 63 5.33 5.34 0.26
CA TRP A 63 6.16 5.74 -0.86
C TRP A 63 7.16 6.85 -0.52
N THR A 64 8.29 6.86 -1.24
CA THR A 64 9.34 7.88 -1.13
C THR A 64 9.96 8.00 0.27
N ARG A 65 9.89 6.90 1.04
CA ARG A 65 10.45 6.85 2.41
C ARG A 65 11.81 6.16 2.49
N SER A 66 12.33 5.66 1.36
CA SER A 66 13.71 5.16 1.30
C SER A 66 14.70 6.26 1.64
N LYS A 67 15.64 5.96 2.53
CA LYS A 67 16.74 6.88 2.86
C LYS A 67 17.72 7.04 1.71
N LEU A 68 17.77 6.04 0.81
CA LEU A 68 18.68 6.02 -0.32
C LEU A 68 18.19 6.90 -1.47
N VAL A 69 16.92 6.76 -1.87
CA VAL A 69 16.40 7.40 -3.10
C VAL A 69 15.17 8.28 -2.89
N GLY A 70 14.53 8.27 -1.73
CA GLY A 70 13.28 8.98 -1.49
C GLY A 70 13.37 10.47 -1.79
N LYS A 71 14.47 11.14 -1.36
CA LYS A 71 14.70 12.55 -1.68
C LYS A 71 14.89 12.77 -3.19
N ALA A 72 15.65 11.91 -3.86
CA ALA A 72 15.89 12.02 -5.30
C ALA A 72 14.59 11.86 -6.11
N ILE A 73 13.67 10.99 -5.69
CA ILE A 73 12.34 10.84 -6.30
C ILE A 73 11.54 12.14 -6.11
N THR A 74 11.55 12.71 -4.91
CA THR A 74 10.82 13.96 -4.61
C THR A 74 11.36 15.12 -5.48
N ASP A 75 12.67 15.32 -5.48
CA ASP A 75 13.33 16.37 -6.26
C ASP A 75 13.05 16.21 -7.77
N ALA A 76 13.09 14.97 -8.29
CA ALA A 76 12.81 14.68 -9.69
C ALA A 76 11.32 14.87 -10.05
N LYS A 77 10.40 14.63 -9.11
CA LYS A 77 8.98 14.96 -9.30
C LYS A 77 8.74 16.47 -9.35
N GLU A 78 9.34 17.23 -8.45
CA GLU A 78 9.24 18.68 -8.43
C GLU A 78 9.82 19.30 -9.70
N GLY A 79 10.92 18.75 -10.22
CA GLY A 79 11.55 19.16 -11.48
C GLY A 79 10.87 18.61 -12.74
N HIS A 80 9.79 17.84 -12.62
CA HIS A 80 9.10 17.16 -13.73
C HIS A 80 10.05 16.37 -14.65
N SER A 81 11.11 15.79 -14.10
CA SER A 81 12.19 15.14 -14.85
C SER A 81 12.07 13.60 -14.92
N LEU A 82 11.02 13.01 -14.35
CA LEU A 82 10.81 11.56 -14.39
C LEU A 82 10.10 11.13 -15.67
N HIS A 83 10.81 10.40 -16.51
CA HIS A 83 10.22 9.68 -17.63
C HIS A 83 9.67 8.32 -17.17
N ARG A 84 8.78 7.71 -17.96
CA ARG A 84 8.01 6.50 -17.63
C ARG A 84 8.85 5.35 -17.06
N LEU A 85 9.93 4.96 -17.75
CA LEU A 85 10.81 3.89 -17.31
C LEU A 85 11.55 4.25 -16.01
N THR A 86 12.16 5.45 -15.97
CA THR A 86 12.89 5.93 -14.79
C THR A 86 11.98 6.03 -13.58
N TYR A 87 10.73 6.47 -13.77
CA TYR A 87 9.70 6.48 -12.74
C TYR A 87 9.54 5.08 -12.11
N CYS A 88 9.28 4.05 -12.92
CA CYS A 88 9.10 2.68 -12.42
C CYS A 88 10.36 2.16 -11.70
N LEU A 89 11.54 2.38 -12.26
CA LEU A 89 12.79 1.90 -11.68
C LEU A 89 13.15 2.60 -10.37
N MET A 90 12.95 3.91 -10.26
CA MET A 90 13.22 4.64 -9.02
C MET A 90 12.27 4.21 -7.90
N TYR A 91 11.00 3.99 -8.19
CA TYR A 91 10.07 3.48 -7.21
C TYR A 91 10.31 2.00 -6.86
N ALA A 92 10.81 1.19 -7.80
CA ALA A 92 11.25 -0.17 -7.49
C ALA A 92 12.46 -0.15 -6.55
N THR A 93 13.40 0.79 -6.76
CA THR A 93 14.56 0.99 -5.88
C THR A 93 14.12 1.47 -4.48
N ASP A 94 13.16 2.42 -4.40
CA ASP A 94 12.59 2.87 -3.11
C ASP A 94 11.96 1.69 -2.35
N LEU A 95 11.23 0.83 -3.04
CA LEU A 95 10.63 -0.35 -2.43
C LEU A 95 11.70 -1.37 -2.00
N ALA A 96 12.69 -1.66 -2.85
CA ALA A 96 13.75 -2.62 -2.54
C ALA A 96 14.53 -2.22 -1.27
N ASP A 97 14.95 -0.96 -1.17
CA ASP A 97 15.61 -0.42 0.02
C ASP A 97 14.74 -0.57 1.27
N ARG A 98 13.45 -0.24 1.18
CA ARG A 98 12.51 -0.42 2.30
C ARG A 98 12.22 -1.88 2.63
N MET A 99 12.21 -2.78 1.64
CA MET A 99 12.10 -4.23 1.88
C MET A 99 13.24 -4.73 2.74
N GLU A 100 14.48 -4.39 2.37
CA GLU A 100 15.67 -4.90 3.03
C GLU A 100 15.90 -4.28 4.41
N TYR A 101 15.68 -2.97 4.57
CA TYR A 101 16.04 -2.23 5.78
C TYR A 101 14.89 -1.92 6.72
N GLN A 102 13.64 -2.09 6.31
CA GLN A 102 12.47 -1.77 7.14
C GLN A 102 11.46 -2.92 7.20
N ILE A 103 10.91 -3.33 6.06
CA ILE A 103 9.73 -4.22 6.03
C ILE A 103 10.09 -5.63 6.49
N ILE A 104 11.07 -6.27 5.85
CA ILE A 104 11.49 -7.64 6.21
C ILE A 104 12.01 -7.72 7.64
N PRO A 105 12.90 -6.83 8.12
CA PRO A 105 13.32 -6.83 9.52
C PRO A 105 12.17 -6.68 10.52
N ALA A 106 11.20 -5.81 10.23
CA ALA A 106 10.02 -5.63 11.07
C ALA A 106 9.14 -6.88 11.11
N LEU A 107 8.86 -7.51 9.96
CA LEU A 107 8.11 -8.75 9.86
C LEU A 107 8.80 -9.91 10.60
N LYS A 108 10.13 -10.00 10.51
CA LYS A 108 10.91 -10.97 11.29
C LYS A 108 10.84 -10.76 12.80
N SER A 109 10.70 -9.50 13.21
CA SER A 109 10.60 -9.12 14.63
C SER A 109 9.17 -9.20 15.18
N GLY A 110 8.22 -9.69 14.40
CA GLY A 110 6.82 -9.82 14.82
C GLY A 110 6.07 -8.50 14.87
N PHE A 111 6.46 -7.50 14.09
CA PHE A 111 5.72 -6.25 13.97
C PHE A 111 4.57 -6.35 12.97
N ILE A 112 3.53 -5.55 13.18
CA ILE A 112 2.59 -5.22 12.12
C ILE A 112 3.21 -4.11 11.27
N VAL A 113 3.42 -4.37 10.00
CA VAL A 113 3.82 -3.36 9.01
C VAL A 113 2.57 -2.82 8.35
N LEU A 114 2.28 -1.54 8.55
CA LEU A 114 1.14 -0.85 7.94
C LEU A 114 1.63 0.02 6.79
N ALA A 115 1.22 -0.30 5.57
CA ALA A 115 1.63 0.41 4.37
C ALA A 115 0.50 1.31 3.83
N ASP A 116 0.72 2.64 3.83
CA ASP A 116 -0.09 3.60 3.05
C ASP A 116 0.45 3.60 1.63
N ARG A 117 -0.18 2.85 0.75
CA ARG A 117 0.24 2.41 -0.59
C ARG A 117 1.33 1.33 -0.56
N TYR A 118 1.21 0.44 -1.52
CA TYR A 118 2.15 -0.64 -1.76
C TYR A 118 2.41 -0.80 -3.26
N ILE A 119 2.77 -2.00 -3.71
CA ILE A 119 3.06 -2.26 -5.13
C ILE A 119 1.85 -1.97 -6.03
N TYR A 120 0.62 -2.14 -5.55
CA TYR A 120 -0.59 -2.02 -6.38
C TYR A 120 -0.78 -0.61 -6.92
N THR A 121 -0.48 0.43 -6.14
CA THR A 121 -0.40 1.81 -6.66
C THR A 121 0.62 1.93 -7.80
N LEU A 122 1.77 1.22 -7.74
CA LEU A 122 2.77 1.28 -8.81
C LEU A 122 2.34 0.52 -10.05
N LEU A 123 1.74 -0.64 -9.87
CA LEU A 123 1.17 -1.39 -10.98
C LEU A 123 0.13 -0.54 -11.71
N ALA A 124 -0.81 0.08 -10.96
CA ALA A 124 -1.81 0.98 -11.54
C ALA A 124 -1.19 2.18 -12.27
N ARG A 125 -0.30 2.90 -11.60
CA ARG A 125 0.36 4.09 -12.18
C ARG A 125 1.32 3.77 -13.32
N GLY A 126 1.96 2.61 -13.28
CA GLY A 126 2.83 2.13 -14.35
C GLY A 126 2.03 1.79 -15.60
N VAL A 127 0.92 1.05 -15.45
CA VAL A 127 0.01 0.73 -16.55
C VAL A 127 -0.57 1.98 -17.17
N ALA A 128 -1.04 2.92 -16.34
CA ALA A 128 -1.53 4.23 -16.81
C ALA A 128 -0.46 5.02 -17.61
N ARG A 129 0.82 4.69 -17.45
CA ARG A 129 1.97 5.26 -18.21
C ARG A 129 2.48 4.32 -19.29
N ASP A 130 1.63 3.44 -19.82
CA ASP A 130 1.91 2.48 -20.89
C ASP A 130 3.01 1.44 -20.58
N ALA A 131 3.32 1.21 -19.31
CA ALA A 131 4.19 0.09 -18.96
C ALA A 131 3.45 -1.25 -19.05
N GLU A 132 4.09 -2.26 -19.58
CA GLU A 132 3.50 -3.58 -19.72
C GLU A 132 3.21 -4.20 -18.34
N LYS A 133 1.98 -4.70 -18.14
CA LYS A 133 1.56 -5.33 -16.86
C LYS A 133 2.50 -6.45 -16.42
N ARG A 134 2.94 -7.32 -17.38
CA ARG A 134 3.86 -8.41 -17.08
C ARG A 134 5.21 -7.89 -16.57
N TRP A 135 5.79 -6.94 -17.30
CA TRP A 135 7.07 -6.34 -16.90
C TRP A 135 7.02 -5.70 -15.52
N LEU A 136 5.93 -4.98 -15.21
CA LEU A 136 5.73 -4.39 -13.88
C LEU A 136 5.63 -5.46 -12.78
N ARG A 137 4.91 -6.55 -13.03
CA ARG A 137 4.82 -7.68 -12.08
C ARG A 137 6.18 -8.35 -11.86
N ASP A 138 6.95 -8.54 -12.92
CA ASP A 138 8.29 -9.10 -12.83
C ASP A 138 9.21 -8.14 -12.05
N LEU A 139 9.12 -6.82 -12.31
CA LEU A 139 9.90 -5.79 -11.62
C LEU A 139 9.64 -5.76 -10.12
N PHE A 140 8.38 -5.95 -9.66
CA PHE A 140 7.99 -5.94 -8.26
C PHE A 140 7.85 -7.34 -7.65
N SER A 141 8.30 -8.39 -8.33
CA SER A 141 8.17 -9.79 -7.91
C SER A 141 8.82 -10.10 -6.56
N PHE A 142 9.85 -9.33 -6.17
CA PHE A 142 10.55 -9.44 -4.89
C PHE A 142 9.76 -8.90 -3.69
N ALA A 143 8.65 -8.22 -3.92
CA ALA A 143 7.84 -7.65 -2.83
C ALA A 143 7.18 -8.76 -2.01
N VAL A 144 7.18 -8.61 -0.68
CA VAL A 144 6.46 -9.52 0.21
C VAL A 144 4.96 -9.40 -0.05
N GLN A 145 4.27 -10.53 -0.18
CA GLN A 145 2.83 -10.57 -0.36
C GLN A 145 2.13 -10.08 0.91
N PRO A 146 1.23 -9.08 0.82
CA PRO A 146 0.48 -8.62 1.98
C PRO A 146 -0.44 -9.69 2.55
N ASP A 147 -0.64 -9.64 3.87
CA ASP A 147 -1.62 -10.46 4.58
C ASP A 147 -3.04 -9.93 4.40
N LEU A 148 -3.20 -8.60 4.44
CA LEU A 148 -4.47 -7.91 4.17
C LEU A 148 -4.24 -6.71 3.25
N VAL A 149 -5.13 -6.52 2.30
CA VAL A 149 -5.17 -5.32 1.45
C VAL A 149 -6.55 -4.71 1.53
N PHE A 150 -6.63 -3.50 2.08
CA PHE A 150 -7.85 -2.69 2.07
C PHE A 150 -7.81 -1.74 0.88
N TYR A 151 -8.82 -1.78 0.06
CA TYR A 151 -9.01 -0.84 -1.05
C TYR A 151 -10.14 0.14 -0.73
N LEU A 152 -9.76 1.41 -0.49
CA LEU A 152 -10.71 2.49 -0.26
C LEU A 152 -11.28 2.92 -1.61
N GLN A 153 -12.46 2.40 -1.95
CA GLN A 153 -13.14 2.66 -3.22
C GLN A 153 -13.83 4.02 -3.20
N LEU A 154 -13.51 4.85 -4.20
CA LEU A 154 -14.12 6.15 -4.41
C LEU A 154 -14.18 6.44 -5.91
N GLY A 155 -15.37 6.72 -6.45
CA GLY A 155 -15.55 7.12 -7.84
C GLY A 155 -15.01 8.54 -8.10
N THR A 156 -14.77 8.86 -9.37
CA THR A 156 -14.25 10.17 -9.77
C THR A 156 -15.20 11.31 -9.39
N GLU A 157 -16.52 11.07 -9.42
CA GLU A 157 -17.56 12.03 -9.05
C GLU A 157 -17.47 12.49 -7.58
N ASP A 158 -17.07 11.59 -6.67
CA ASP A 158 -16.87 11.90 -5.25
C ASP A 158 -15.43 12.35 -4.94
N LEU A 159 -14.48 11.89 -5.75
CA LEU A 159 -13.05 12.18 -5.60
C LEU A 159 -12.72 13.63 -5.94
N VAL A 160 -13.23 14.10 -7.08
CA VAL A 160 -12.94 15.45 -7.61
C VAL A 160 -13.27 16.57 -6.62
N PRO A 161 -14.49 16.63 -6.01
CA PRO A 161 -14.77 17.63 -4.99
C PRO A 161 -13.79 17.63 -3.83
N ARG A 162 -13.42 16.45 -3.32
CA ARG A 162 -12.49 16.31 -2.18
C ARG A 162 -11.09 16.82 -2.50
N VAL A 163 -10.60 16.55 -3.70
CA VAL A 163 -9.26 16.99 -4.12
C VAL A 163 -9.23 18.50 -4.36
N LEU A 164 -10.30 19.07 -4.93
CA LEU A 164 -10.45 20.50 -5.12
C LEU A 164 -10.52 21.25 -3.77
N GLU A 165 -11.36 20.79 -2.84
CA GLU A 165 -11.45 21.38 -1.49
C GLU A 165 -10.12 21.34 -0.74
N ALA A 166 -9.35 20.24 -0.93
CA ALA A 166 -8.04 20.08 -0.30
C ALA A 166 -6.92 20.89 -0.98
N GLY A 167 -7.17 21.49 -2.15
CA GLY A 167 -6.16 22.17 -2.97
C GLY A 167 -4.99 21.27 -3.40
N LYS A 168 -5.26 19.98 -3.57
CA LYS A 168 -4.22 18.93 -3.79
C LYS A 168 -4.12 18.44 -5.23
N MET A 169 -4.79 19.08 -6.18
CA MET A 169 -4.63 18.72 -7.58
C MET A 169 -3.23 19.13 -8.05
N ASN A 170 -2.39 18.15 -8.34
CA ASN A 170 -1.00 18.42 -8.77
C ASN A 170 -0.68 17.70 -10.08
N TYR A 171 0.44 18.06 -10.67
CA TYR A 171 0.92 17.57 -11.96
C TYR A 171 0.89 16.03 -12.09
N TRP A 172 1.46 15.32 -11.12
CA TRP A 172 1.59 13.86 -11.17
C TRP A 172 0.30 13.10 -10.87
N GLU A 173 -0.53 13.66 -9.99
CA GLU A 173 -1.82 13.08 -9.61
C GLU A 173 -2.92 13.39 -10.63
N SER A 174 -2.65 14.36 -11.50
CA SER A 174 -3.51 14.71 -12.63
C SER A 174 -3.10 14.03 -13.94
N GLY A 175 -1.99 13.26 -13.95
CA GLY A 175 -1.52 12.60 -15.16
C GLY A 175 -1.12 13.57 -16.28
N LEU A 176 -0.75 14.81 -15.94
CA LEU A 176 -0.34 15.82 -16.96
C LEU A 176 0.91 15.41 -17.73
N ASP A 177 1.72 14.53 -17.17
CA ASP A 177 2.85 13.91 -17.86
C ASP A 177 2.41 13.00 -19.03
N MET A 178 1.10 12.71 -19.15
CA MET A 178 0.52 11.78 -20.12
C MET A 178 -0.30 12.47 -21.22
N ASN A 179 -0.63 13.75 -21.08
CA ASN A 179 -1.47 14.50 -22.01
C ASN A 179 -2.85 13.86 -22.26
N TRP A 180 -3.55 13.44 -21.21
CA TRP A 180 -4.84 12.76 -21.32
C TRP A 180 -6.06 13.69 -21.35
N GLY A 181 -5.87 15.00 -21.25
CA GLY A 181 -6.94 15.99 -21.31
C GLY A 181 -6.46 17.32 -21.82
N ASP A 182 -7.40 18.18 -22.22
CA ASP A 182 -7.12 19.51 -22.73
C ASP A 182 -6.71 20.48 -21.60
N ASP A 183 -7.12 20.17 -20.38
CA ASP A 183 -6.75 20.93 -19.17
C ASP A 183 -6.43 20.02 -17.97
N LEU A 184 -6.09 20.66 -16.84
CA LEU A 184 -5.72 19.96 -15.61
C LEU A 184 -6.87 19.10 -15.06
N PHE A 185 -8.10 19.59 -15.18
CA PHE A 185 -9.29 18.90 -14.65
C PHE A 185 -9.62 17.67 -15.48
N ASP A 186 -9.69 17.82 -16.80
CA ASP A 186 -9.99 16.71 -17.72
C ASP A 186 -8.92 15.63 -17.63
N SER A 187 -7.65 16.03 -17.58
CA SER A 187 -6.55 15.09 -17.37
C SER A 187 -6.65 14.36 -16.02
N PHE A 188 -7.01 15.08 -14.95
CA PHE A 188 -7.19 14.47 -13.63
C PHE A 188 -8.31 13.42 -13.65
N VAL A 189 -9.48 13.76 -14.21
CA VAL A 189 -10.62 12.82 -14.28
C VAL A 189 -10.27 11.57 -15.07
N ALA A 190 -9.66 11.75 -16.26
CA ALA A 190 -9.24 10.63 -17.09
C ALA A 190 -8.21 9.73 -16.40
N TYR A 191 -7.17 10.34 -15.81
CA TYR A 191 -6.10 9.61 -15.13
C TYR A 191 -6.60 8.86 -13.89
N GLN A 192 -7.39 9.51 -13.03
CA GLN A 192 -7.93 8.86 -11.83
C GLN A 192 -8.95 7.77 -12.20
N GLY A 193 -9.74 7.98 -13.26
CA GLY A 193 -10.64 6.94 -13.79
C GLY A 193 -9.89 5.68 -14.23
N GLU A 194 -8.76 5.84 -14.93
CA GLU A 194 -7.89 4.70 -15.28
C GLU A 194 -7.32 4.01 -14.03
N LEU A 195 -6.84 4.77 -13.05
CA LEU A 195 -6.33 4.20 -11.79
C LEU A 195 -7.41 3.41 -11.05
N ILE A 196 -8.64 3.91 -10.97
CA ILE A 196 -9.78 3.21 -10.37
C ILE A 196 -10.01 1.89 -11.08
N GLY A 197 -10.07 1.89 -12.43
CA GLY A 197 -10.23 0.66 -13.21
C GLY A 197 -9.13 -0.38 -12.98
N GLN A 198 -7.87 0.08 -12.83
CA GLN A 198 -6.76 -0.81 -12.47
C GLN A 198 -6.89 -1.37 -11.04
N PHE A 199 -7.30 -0.54 -10.06
CA PHE A 199 -7.53 -1.02 -8.70
C PHE A 199 -8.69 -2.00 -8.60
N ASP A 200 -9.80 -1.76 -9.31
CA ASP A 200 -10.96 -2.66 -9.33
C ASP A 200 -10.57 -4.03 -9.90
N ALA A 201 -9.83 -4.05 -11.01
CA ALA A 201 -9.31 -5.29 -11.58
C ALA A 201 -8.36 -6.05 -10.63
N MET A 202 -7.49 -5.33 -9.94
CA MET A 202 -6.59 -5.93 -8.95
C MET A 202 -7.33 -6.39 -7.69
N ALA A 203 -8.41 -5.70 -7.30
CA ALA A 203 -9.23 -6.11 -6.17
C ALA A 203 -9.88 -7.48 -6.40
N GLU A 204 -10.35 -7.73 -7.61
CA GLU A 204 -10.85 -9.06 -8.01
C GLU A 204 -9.73 -10.11 -8.08
N GLU A 205 -8.60 -9.75 -8.69
CA GLU A 205 -7.48 -10.68 -8.91
C GLU A 205 -6.80 -11.11 -7.61
N TYR A 206 -6.60 -10.18 -6.68
CA TYR A 206 -5.83 -10.40 -5.44
C TYR A 206 -6.73 -10.51 -4.19
N GLY A 207 -8.05 -10.41 -4.34
CA GLY A 207 -9.00 -10.55 -3.24
C GLY A 207 -8.91 -9.42 -2.20
N PHE A 208 -8.90 -8.16 -2.65
CA PHE A 208 -8.86 -7.03 -1.73
C PHE A 208 -10.14 -6.91 -0.91
N HIS A 209 -10.00 -6.42 0.30
CA HIS A 209 -11.10 -5.98 1.14
C HIS A 209 -11.56 -4.59 0.68
N CYS A 210 -12.62 -4.56 -0.13
CA CYS A 210 -13.16 -3.32 -0.66
C CYS A 210 -13.96 -2.57 0.40
N VAL A 211 -13.68 -1.28 0.56
CA VAL A 211 -14.30 -0.39 1.54
C VAL A 211 -14.84 0.85 0.84
N ASP A 212 -16.14 1.11 0.97
CA ASP A 212 -16.76 2.31 0.42
C ASP A 212 -16.23 3.57 1.16
N ALA A 213 -15.40 4.35 0.46
CA ALA A 213 -14.77 5.55 1.00
C ALA A 213 -15.69 6.78 1.03
N ARG A 214 -16.95 6.67 0.61
CA ARG A 214 -17.98 7.73 0.77
C ARG A 214 -18.46 7.84 2.21
N GLN A 215 -18.31 6.77 2.97
CA GLN A 215 -18.75 6.72 4.37
C GLN A 215 -17.97 7.71 5.25
N ASP A 216 -18.56 8.01 6.42
CA ASP A 216 -17.87 8.75 7.47
C ASP A 216 -16.55 8.09 7.87
N PRO A 217 -15.46 8.85 8.08
CA PRO A 217 -14.14 8.30 8.41
C PRO A 217 -14.13 7.35 9.61
N ARG A 218 -15.00 7.57 10.60
CA ARG A 218 -15.13 6.67 11.76
C ARG A 218 -15.85 5.36 11.39
N ALA A 219 -16.77 5.41 10.42
CA ALA A 219 -17.44 4.19 9.93
C ALA A 219 -16.45 3.31 9.16
N ILE A 220 -15.67 3.90 8.27
CA ILE A 220 -14.57 3.22 7.57
C ILE A 220 -13.62 2.59 8.60
N GLN A 221 -13.18 3.36 9.58
CA GLN A 221 -12.26 2.88 10.60
C GLN A 221 -12.83 1.71 11.43
N ARG A 222 -14.13 1.72 11.75
CA ARG A 222 -14.78 0.57 12.42
C ARG A 222 -14.73 -0.69 11.55
N GLN A 223 -14.94 -0.56 10.25
CA GLN A 223 -14.84 -1.69 9.32
C GLN A 223 -13.41 -2.24 9.28
N LEU A 224 -12.39 -1.37 9.08
CA LEU A 224 -10.98 -1.78 9.05
C LEU A 224 -10.60 -2.52 10.33
N ARG A 225 -10.92 -1.96 11.50
CA ARG A 225 -10.62 -2.58 12.81
C ARG A 225 -11.26 -3.96 12.96
N ARG A 226 -12.53 -4.10 12.59
CA ARG A 226 -13.25 -5.38 12.66
C ARG A 226 -12.56 -6.44 11.81
N GLU A 227 -12.19 -6.10 10.58
CA GLU A 227 -11.58 -7.04 9.64
C GLU A 227 -10.15 -7.39 10.04
N VAL A 228 -9.38 -6.40 10.51
CA VAL A 228 -8.04 -6.65 11.07
C VAL A 228 -8.12 -7.55 12.29
N THR A 229 -9.03 -7.29 13.24
CA THR A 229 -9.22 -8.15 14.42
C THR A 229 -9.55 -9.57 14.01
N ALA A 230 -10.55 -9.76 13.13
CA ALA A 230 -10.93 -11.07 12.65
C ALA A 230 -9.78 -11.84 11.99
N TYR A 231 -8.95 -11.14 11.22
CA TYR A 231 -7.77 -11.74 10.61
C TYR A 231 -6.71 -12.15 11.65
N LEU A 232 -6.36 -11.25 12.57
CA LEU A 232 -5.35 -11.51 13.61
C LEU A 232 -5.79 -12.67 14.53
N ASP A 233 -7.07 -12.74 14.89
CA ASP A 233 -7.66 -13.83 15.67
C ASP A 233 -7.59 -15.15 14.90
N SER A 234 -7.89 -15.15 13.60
CA SER A 234 -7.87 -16.34 12.76
C SER A 234 -6.49 -17.01 12.64
N CYS A 235 -5.43 -16.20 12.73
CA CYS A 235 -4.05 -16.70 12.71
C CYS A 235 -3.38 -16.78 14.09
N ASN A 236 -4.15 -16.64 15.18
CA ASN A 236 -3.67 -16.65 16.57
C ASN A 236 -2.52 -15.65 16.81
N TYR A 237 -2.56 -14.48 16.13
CA TYR A 237 -1.53 -13.46 16.24
C TYR A 237 -1.80 -12.58 17.47
N SER A 238 -0.98 -12.73 18.49
CA SER A 238 -1.13 -12.01 19.77
C SER A 238 -0.20 -10.81 19.86
N ALA A 239 -0.66 -9.74 20.52
CA ALA A 239 0.20 -8.60 20.84
C ALA A 239 1.34 -9.05 21.78
N PRO A 240 2.62 -8.69 21.48
CA PRO A 240 3.77 -9.12 22.30
C PRO A 240 3.72 -8.68 23.76
N HIS A 241 2.90 -7.67 24.08
CA HIS A 241 2.74 -7.09 25.42
C HIS A 241 1.32 -7.23 25.98
N ALA A 242 0.45 -8.03 25.38
CA ALA A 242 -0.81 -8.37 26.03
C ALA A 242 -0.48 -9.15 27.30
N ALA A 243 -0.64 -8.53 28.47
CA ALA A 243 -0.54 -9.22 29.74
C ALA A 243 -1.47 -10.45 29.70
N PRO A 244 -1.04 -11.63 30.20
CA PRO A 244 -1.92 -12.79 30.23
C PRO A 244 -3.19 -12.39 30.96
N SER A 245 -4.34 -12.53 30.29
CA SER A 245 -5.64 -12.36 30.93
C SER A 245 -5.70 -13.38 32.07
N GLU A 246 -5.57 -12.92 33.30
CA GLU A 246 -5.86 -13.72 34.47
C GLU A 246 -7.30 -14.25 34.33
N LYS A 247 -7.39 -15.56 34.19
CA LYS A 247 -8.67 -16.29 34.24
C LYS A 247 -9.09 -16.53 35.68
#